data_c7f93b02b73e26dd42d089abf351d73c
#
_entry.id   c7f93b02b73e26dd42d089abf351d73c
#
_cell.length_a   1.000
_cell.length_b   1.000
_cell.length_c   1.000
_cell.angle_alpha   90.00
_cell.angle_beta   90.00
_cell.angle_gamma   90.00
#
_symmetry.space_group_name_H-M   'P 1'
#
loop_
_entity.id
_entity.type
_entity.pdbx_description
1 polymer ?
#
loop_
_entity_poly.entity_id
_entity_poly.type
_entity_poly.pdbx_seq_one_letter_code
_entity_poly.pdbx_strand_id
1 'polypeptide(L)'
;MTNIDFTTEESVNYILNYSKMLINEMSKKKTRIQDCYKNEQIIILAAMISYYGFENLDTIYKAFEQTYFSNEIFPLESKHADEIISAHCMFETIQYPNNKIEINRTIRFATPPTNDSQKIKELIHEINHSVNSSISPICKRNNLLVFRNGISIHSLDELYSEAVSLEEAINEEQTLEIFDIINSFKNYDIKNETLKKEIYKIKKSDTIIGYRNLVLDINPLYMNKEFNYVLKNKRLTGDLREIREHFNNKVGRSSAFQELAKEMDNFEKTRNTTIQQSIRNKVYEYVRK
;
A
#
# COMPACT_ATOMS: atom_id res chain seq x y z
N MET A 1 -22.02 4.91 13.14
CA MET A 1 -20.81 4.71 13.97
C MET A 1 -20.22 6.08 14.20
N THR A 2 -19.93 6.42 15.46
CA THR A 2 -19.29 7.70 15.82
C THR A 2 -17.91 7.74 15.18
N ASN A 3 -17.61 8.81 14.44
CA ASN A 3 -16.24 9.07 13.97
C ASN A 3 -15.34 9.15 15.22
N ILE A 4 -14.47 8.16 15.38
CA ILE A 4 -13.48 8.19 16.46
C ILE A 4 -12.40 9.18 16.03
N ASP A 5 -12.28 10.26 16.78
CA ASP A 5 -11.18 11.21 16.61
C ASP A 5 -9.91 10.62 17.21
N PHE A 6 -8.97 10.21 16.35
CA PHE A 6 -7.68 9.63 16.75
C PHE A 6 -6.64 10.66 17.21
N THR A 7 -7.10 11.85 17.60
CA THR A 7 -6.24 12.94 18.09
C THR A 7 -6.19 13.02 19.63
N THR A 8 -6.82 12.08 20.35
CA THR A 8 -6.81 12.04 21.81
C THR A 8 -6.01 10.84 22.33
N GLU A 9 -5.44 10.98 23.53
CA GLU A 9 -4.73 9.88 24.20
C GLU A 9 -5.60 8.64 24.40
N GLU A 10 -6.87 8.84 24.76
CA GLU A 10 -7.81 7.75 24.95
C GLU A 10 -8.07 6.98 23.66
N SER A 11 -8.28 7.67 22.55
CA SER A 11 -8.52 7.06 21.25
C SER A 11 -7.29 6.31 20.71
N VAL A 12 -6.08 6.85 20.93
CA VAL A 12 -4.82 6.17 20.55
C VAL A 12 -4.64 4.89 21.39
N ASN A 13 -4.84 4.95 22.69
CA ASN A 13 -4.76 3.76 23.54
C ASN A 13 -5.85 2.73 23.21
N TYR A 14 -7.06 3.18 22.88
CA TYR A 14 -8.14 2.30 22.44
C TYR A 14 -7.77 1.54 21.17
N ILE A 15 -7.33 2.25 20.11
CA ILE A 15 -7.01 1.62 18.83
C ILE A 15 -5.84 0.65 18.92
N LEU A 16 -4.80 0.98 19.68
CA LEU A 16 -3.66 0.10 19.92
C LEU A 16 -4.08 -1.20 20.64
N ASN A 17 -4.93 -1.09 21.67
CA ASN A 17 -5.45 -2.26 22.39
C ASN A 17 -6.40 -3.09 21.52
N TYR A 18 -7.23 -2.45 20.73
CA TYR A 18 -8.14 -3.11 19.80
C TYR A 18 -7.36 -3.86 18.71
N SER A 19 -6.35 -3.23 18.12
CA SER A 19 -5.47 -3.87 17.15
C SER A 19 -4.71 -5.06 17.73
N LYS A 20 -4.27 -4.95 18.99
CA LYS A 20 -3.65 -6.08 19.73
C LYS A 20 -4.62 -7.25 19.89
N MET A 21 -5.88 -6.98 20.20
CA MET A 21 -6.90 -8.03 20.28
C MET A 21 -7.09 -8.71 18.93
N LEU A 22 -7.26 -7.96 17.86
CA LEU A 22 -7.44 -8.48 16.50
C LEU A 22 -6.24 -9.33 16.03
N ILE A 23 -5.01 -8.85 16.20
CA ILE A 23 -3.80 -9.62 15.83
C ILE A 23 -3.70 -10.90 16.65
N ASN A 24 -4.06 -10.90 17.94
CA ASN A 24 -4.09 -12.11 18.75
C ASN A 24 -5.16 -13.12 18.26
N GLU A 25 -6.31 -12.65 17.81
CA GLU A 25 -7.34 -13.52 17.21
C GLU A 25 -6.88 -14.13 15.89
N MET A 26 -6.30 -13.31 15.00
CA MET A 26 -5.73 -13.79 13.74
C MET A 26 -4.64 -14.83 13.96
N SER A 27 -3.74 -14.60 14.93
CA SER A 27 -2.65 -15.54 15.24
C SER A 27 -3.14 -16.91 15.70
N LYS A 28 -4.34 -17.00 16.31
CA LYS A 28 -4.96 -18.27 16.69
C LYS A 28 -5.54 -19.05 15.50
N LYS A 29 -5.94 -18.33 14.46
CA LYS A 29 -6.56 -18.90 13.25
C LYS A 29 -5.52 -19.29 12.19
N LYS A 30 -4.35 -18.64 12.18
CA LYS A 30 -3.29 -18.90 11.19
C LYS A 30 -2.66 -20.26 11.43
N THR A 31 -2.70 -21.11 10.43
CA THR A 31 -2.10 -22.45 10.44
C THR A 31 -0.62 -22.45 10.06
N ARG A 32 -0.09 -21.36 9.54
CA ARG A 32 1.32 -21.21 9.15
C ARG A 32 2.19 -20.93 10.37
N ILE A 33 3.31 -21.64 10.48
CA ILE A 33 4.14 -21.78 11.68
C ILE A 33 4.93 -20.51 12.04
N GLN A 34 5.10 -19.56 11.11
CA GLN A 34 5.95 -18.39 11.31
C GLN A 34 5.22 -17.12 10.92
N ASP A 35 4.55 -16.51 11.88
CA ASP A 35 4.03 -15.14 11.74
C ASP A 35 4.85 -14.24 12.65
N CYS A 36 5.79 -13.49 12.03
CA CYS A 36 6.76 -12.67 12.72
C CYS A 36 6.26 -11.22 12.87
N TYR A 37 7.02 -10.39 13.56
CA TYR A 37 6.76 -8.94 13.69
C TYR A 37 5.44 -8.59 14.37
N LYS A 38 5.04 -9.35 15.40
CA LYS A 38 3.72 -9.19 16.03
C LYS A 38 3.45 -7.79 16.59
N ASN A 39 4.44 -7.15 17.21
CA ASN A 39 4.28 -5.79 17.74
C ASN A 39 4.18 -4.78 16.61
N GLU A 40 4.98 -4.93 15.57
CA GLU A 40 4.94 -4.12 14.36
C GLU A 40 3.58 -4.25 13.67
N GLN A 41 3.04 -5.46 13.53
CA GLN A 41 1.71 -5.70 12.98
C GLN A 41 0.62 -4.96 13.77
N ILE A 42 0.68 -4.98 15.12
CA ILE A 42 -0.27 -4.27 15.98
C ILE A 42 -0.21 -2.76 15.72
N ILE A 43 1.00 -2.19 15.69
CA ILE A 43 1.22 -0.76 15.48
C ILE A 43 0.75 -0.33 14.08
N ILE A 44 1.10 -1.11 13.06
CA ILE A 44 0.70 -0.84 11.67
C ILE A 44 -0.81 -0.96 11.51
N LEU A 45 -1.45 -2.00 12.07
CA LEU A 45 -2.89 -2.16 12.03
C LEU A 45 -3.62 -0.96 12.67
N ALA A 46 -3.14 -0.50 13.84
CA ALA A 46 -3.68 0.68 14.49
C ALA A 46 -3.57 1.93 13.62
N ALA A 47 -2.42 2.14 12.98
CA ALA A 47 -2.20 3.27 12.07
C ALA A 47 -3.07 3.17 10.81
N MET A 48 -3.23 1.98 10.23
CA MET A 48 -4.08 1.77 9.06
C MET A 48 -5.57 1.99 9.35
N ILE A 49 -6.06 1.56 10.52
CA ILE A 49 -7.43 1.85 10.93
C ILE A 49 -7.60 3.36 11.15
N SER A 50 -6.61 4.03 11.73
CA SER A 50 -6.62 5.50 11.87
C SER A 50 -6.60 6.22 10.52
N TYR A 51 -5.88 5.66 9.55
CA TYR A 51 -5.73 6.22 8.20
C TYR A 51 -6.96 6.02 7.33
N TYR A 52 -7.47 4.80 7.25
CA TYR A 52 -8.59 4.42 6.38
C TYR A 52 -9.96 4.56 7.01
N GLY A 53 -10.05 4.67 8.33
CA GLY A 53 -11.30 4.72 9.09
C GLY A 53 -11.83 3.36 9.52
N PHE A 54 -12.61 3.35 10.58
CA PHE A 54 -13.27 2.13 11.11
C PHE A 54 -14.29 1.52 10.16
N GLU A 55 -14.87 2.32 9.29
CA GLU A 55 -15.80 1.84 8.25
C GLU A 55 -15.16 0.86 7.26
N ASN A 56 -13.83 0.88 7.15
CA ASN A 56 -13.04 0.00 6.30
C ASN A 56 -12.38 -1.15 7.07
N LEU A 57 -12.71 -1.32 8.35
CA LEU A 57 -12.10 -2.32 9.22
C LEU A 57 -12.14 -3.74 8.65
N ASP A 58 -13.26 -4.17 8.09
CA ASP A 58 -13.40 -5.52 7.53
C ASP A 58 -12.41 -5.77 6.40
N THR A 59 -12.19 -4.79 5.54
CA THR A 59 -11.22 -4.87 4.43
C THR A 59 -9.79 -4.96 4.98
N ILE A 60 -9.46 -4.10 5.93
CA ILE A 60 -8.12 -4.08 6.57
C ILE A 60 -7.88 -5.38 7.33
N TYR A 61 -8.84 -5.81 8.15
CA TYR A 61 -8.75 -7.05 8.90
C TYR A 61 -8.50 -8.26 8.00
N LYS A 62 -9.30 -8.39 6.93
CA LYS A 62 -9.16 -9.48 5.97
C LYS A 62 -7.79 -9.49 5.29
N ALA A 63 -7.26 -8.32 4.94
CA ALA A 63 -5.92 -8.21 4.37
C ALA A 63 -4.84 -8.72 5.33
N PHE A 64 -4.88 -8.32 6.60
CA PHE A 64 -3.95 -8.82 7.62
C PHE A 64 -4.14 -10.32 7.89
N GLU A 65 -5.38 -10.82 7.96
CA GLU A 65 -5.68 -12.24 8.16
C GLU A 65 -5.11 -13.11 7.02
N GLN A 66 -5.16 -12.63 5.78
CA GLN A 66 -4.65 -13.30 4.58
C GLN A 66 -3.17 -13.05 4.31
N THR A 67 -2.52 -12.16 5.04
CA THR A 67 -1.10 -11.83 4.87
C THR A 67 -0.27 -12.53 5.93
N TYR A 68 0.81 -13.13 5.47
CA TYR A 68 1.79 -13.83 6.28
C TYR A 68 3.09 -13.02 6.35
N PHE A 69 3.57 -12.76 7.56
CA PHE A 69 4.80 -12.00 7.79
C PHE A 69 5.94 -12.97 8.10
N SER A 70 6.93 -13.02 7.23
CA SER A 70 8.09 -13.92 7.37
C SER A 70 9.33 -13.14 7.80
N ASN A 71 10.18 -13.78 8.61
CA ASN A 71 11.51 -13.27 8.94
C ASN A 71 12.61 -13.79 7.99
N GLU A 72 12.23 -14.60 7.01
CA GLU A 72 13.17 -15.08 6.00
C GLU A 72 13.60 -13.92 5.10
N ILE A 73 14.90 -13.86 4.82
CA ILE A 73 15.46 -12.95 3.82
C ILE A 73 15.46 -13.68 2.49
N PHE A 74 14.79 -13.08 1.51
CA PHE A 74 14.71 -13.63 0.15
C PHE A 74 15.21 -12.58 -0.84
N PRO A 75 16.51 -12.63 -1.21
CA PRO A 75 17.11 -11.64 -2.10
C PRO A 75 16.38 -11.59 -3.45
N LEU A 76 16.10 -10.38 -3.91
CA LEU A 76 15.62 -10.11 -5.25
C LEU A 76 16.61 -9.19 -5.96
N GLU A 77 16.81 -9.46 -7.24
CA GLU A 77 17.62 -8.57 -8.09
C GLU A 77 16.74 -7.44 -8.62
N SER A 78 17.20 -6.21 -8.43
CA SER A 78 16.58 -5.06 -9.08
C SER A 78 16.91 -5.04 -10.56
N LYS A 79 15.99 -4.55 -11.37
CA LYS A 79 16.22 -4.33 -12.82
C LYS A 79 17.16 -3.16 -13.08
N HIS A 80 17.36 -2.30 -12.11
CA HIS A 80 18.22 -1.12 -12.18
C HIS A 80 19.26 -1.18 -11.06
N ALA A 81 20.52 -0.93 -11.40
CA ALA A 81 21.64 -1.05 -10.46
C ALA A 81 21.61 -0.05 -9.29
N ASP A 82 20.85 1.02 -9.42
CA ASP A 82 20.65 2.09 -8.43
C ASP A 82 19.44 1.85 -7.51
N GLU A 83 18.68 0.79 -7.75
CA GLU A 83 17.51 0.42 -6.94
C GLU A 83 17.84 -0.77 -6.04
N ILE A 84 17.50 -0.62 -4.78
CA ILE A 84 17.59 -1.70 -3.80
C ILE A 84 16.15 -2.12 -3.46
N ILE A 85 15.80 -3.33 -3.82
CA ILE A 85 14.56 -3.94 -3.34
C ILE A 85 14.82 -4.36 -1.89
N SER A 86 14.11 -3.75 -0.96
CA SER A 86 14.31 -3.98 0.46
C SER A 86 13.32 -4.96 1.05
N ALA A 87 12.06 -4.91 0.58
CA ALA A 87 11.01 -5.86 0.94
C ALA A 87 10.11 -6.15 -0.26
N HIS A 88 9.27 -7.16 -0.16
CA HIS A 88 8.28 -7.49 -1.18
C HIS A 88 7.12 -8.30 -0.61
N CYS A 89 5.94 -8.12 -1.21
CA CYS A 89 4.76 -8.94 -0.97
C CYS A 89 4.59 -9.94 -2.10
N MET A 90 4.76 -11.21 -1.80
CA MET A 90 4.52 -12.29 -2.75
C MET A 90 3.04 -12.68 -2.74
N PHE A 91 2.47 -12.86 -3.91
CA PHE A 91 1.10 -13.32 -4.09
C PHE A 91 1.10 -14.76 -4.59
N GLU A 92 0.44 -15.65 -3.88
CA GLU A 92 0.19 -17.03 -4.30
C GLU A 92 -1.29 -17.20 -4.56
N THR A 93 -1.67 -17.59 -5.77
CA THR A 93 -3.06 -17.87 -6.11
C THR A 93 -3.37 -19.34 -5.92
N ILE A 94 -4.46 -19.63 -5.19
CA ILE A 94 -4.98 -20.97 -5.03
C ILE A 94 -6.32 -21.04 -5.78
N GLN A 95 -6.36 -21.85 -6.83
CA GLN A 95 -7.60 -22.10 -7.56
C GLN A 95 -8.24 -23.40 -7.06
N TYR A 96 -9.47 -23.29 -6.60
CA TYR A 96 -10.28 -24.44 -6.16
C TYR A 96 -11.15 -25.00 -7.30
N PRO A 97 -11.57 -26.28 -7.22
CA PRO A 97 -12.39 -26.91 -8.26
C PRO A 97 -13.75 -26.21 -8.55
N ASN A 98 -14.26 -25.44 -7.59
CA ASN A 98 -15.48 -24.65 -7.73
C ASN A 98 -15.25 -23.27 -8.36
N ASN A 99 -14.13 -23.05 -9.04
CA ASN A 99 -13.67 -21.77 -9.59
C ASN A 99 -13.46 -20.66 -8.55
N LYS A 100 -13.43 -20.99 -7.26
CA LYS A 100 -13.01 -20.06 -6.22
C LYS A 100 -11.50 -19.85 -6.31
N ILE A 101 -11.08 -18.60 -6.32
CA ILE A 101 -9.67 -18.23 -6.27
C ILE A 101 -9.42 -17.54 -4.92
N GLU A 102 -8.42 -18.01 -4.20
CA GLU A 102 -7.89 -17.34 -3.02
C GLU A 102 -6.50 -16.83 -3.30
N ILE A 103 -6.15 -15.67 -2.73
CA ILE A 103 -4.79 -15.14 -2.77
C ILE A 103 -4.24 -15.19 -1.36
N ASN A 104 -3.16 -15.95 -1.18
CA ASN A 104 -2.31 -15.85 -0.02
C ASN A 104 -1.21 -14.83 -0.30
N ARG A 105 -0.85 -14.08 0.71
CA ARG A 105 0.19 -13.06 0.63
C ARG A 105 1.28 -13.38 1.64
N THR A 106 2.53 -13.23 1.23
CA THR A 106 3.68 -13.38 2.13
C THR A 106 4.57 -12.16 2.01
N ILE A 107 4.74 -11.43 3.10
CA ILE A 107 5.68 -10.30 3.17
C ILE A 107 7.03 -10.83 3.66
N ARG A 108 8.08 -10.51 2.91
CA ARG A 108 9.48 -10.85 3.19
C ARG A 108 10.39 -9.68 2.95
N PHE A 109 11.51 -9.65 3.63
CA PHE A 109 12.59 -8.73 3.31
C PHE A 109 13.50 -9.34 2.23
N ALA A 110 13.89 -8.54 1.25
CA ALA A 110 14.92 -8.91 0.28
C ALA A 110 16.32 -8.64 0.83
N THR A 111 16.44 -7.61 1.66
CA THR A 111 17.65 -7.28 2.41
C THR A 111 17.30 -7.01 3.87
N PRO A 112 18.18 -7.31 4.83
CA PRO A 112 17.91 -6.97 6.23
C PRO A 112 17.69 -5.47 6.40
N PRO A 113 16.60 -5.04 7.07
CA PRO A 113 16.38 -3.62 7.34
C PRO A 113 17.49 -3.05 8.22
N THR A 114 17.97 -1.86 7.91
CA THR A 114 19.12 -1.24 8.60
C THR A 114 18.75 -0.69 9.97
N ASN A 115 17.46 -0.42 10.21
CA ASN A 115 16.94 0.10 11.47
C ASN A 115 15.43 -0.12 11.59
N ASP A 116 14.88 0.13 12.80
CA ASP A 116 13.45 -0.07 13.06
C ASP A 116 12.55 0.83 12.23
N SER A 117 12.97 2.04 11.88
CA SER A 117 12.18 2.95 11.05
C SER A 117 12.03 2.45 9.62
N GLN A 118 13.12 1.96 9.03
CA GLN A 118 13.09 1.33 7.71
C GLN A 118 12.22 0.07 7.73
N LYS A 119 12.43 -0.81 8.72
CA LYS A 119 11.63 -2.01 8.91
C LYS A 119 10.13 -1.71 8.91
N ILE A 120 9.68 -0.75 9.71
CA ILE A 120 8.27 -0.38 9.80
C ILE A 120 7.76 0.20 8.48
N LYS A 121 8.51 1.08 7.81
CA LYS A 121 8.11 1.65 6.53
C LYS A 121 7.90 0.57 5.46
N GLU A 122 8.86 -0.35 5.35
CA GLU A 122 8.77 -1.45 4.39
C GLU A 122 7.59 -2.37 4.69
N LEU A 123 7.35 -2.71 5.96
CA LEU A 123 6.17 -3.49 6.35
C LEU A 123 4.87 -2.75 6.04
N ILE A 124 4.79 -1.43 6.25
CA ILE A 124 3.62 -0.62 5.86
C ILE A 124 3.43 -0.67 4.35
N HIS A 125 4.49 -0.46 3.57
CA HIS A 125 4.45 -0.47 2.12
C HIS A 125 3.85 -1.76 1.59
N GLU A 126 4.37 -2.90 2.04
CA GLU A 126 3.94 -4.22 1.57
C GLU A 126 2.53 -4.60 2.06
N ILE A 127 2.17 -4.31 3.31
CA ILE A 127 0.82 -4.59 3.79
C ILE A 127 -0.20 -3.63 3.16
N ASN A 128 0.19 -2.42 2.81
CA ASN A 128 -0.70 -1.48 2.13
C ASN A 128 -1.08 -1.97 0.72
N HIS A 129 -0.17 -2.62 0.00
CA HIS A 129 -0.51 -3.37 -1.21
C HIS A 129 -1.58 -4.42 -0.91
N SER A 130 -1.42 -5.19 0.17
CA SER A 130 -2.38 -6.23 0.56
C SER A 130 -3.77 -5.65 0.89
N VAL A 131 -3.83 -4.54 1.62
CA VAL A 131 -5.08 -3.86 2.00
C VAL A 131 -5.81 -3.33 0.77
N ASN A 132 -5.08 -2.82 -0.21
CA ASN A 132 -5.64 -2.26 -1.44
C ASN A 132 -5.79 -3.28 -2.57
N SER A 133 -5.40 -4.55 -2.36
CA SER A 133 -5.57 -5.60 -3.37
C SER A 133 -6.94 -6.26 -3.24
N SER A 134 -7.55 -6.57 -4.34
CA SER A 134 -8.75 -7.39 -4.39
C SER A 134 -8.63 -8.43 -5.48
N ILE A 135 -9.19 -9.60 -5.21
CA ILE A 135 -9.59 -10.52 -6.27
C ILE A 135 -10.87 -9.92 -6.82
N SER A 136 -10.76 -9.13 -7.87
CA SER A 136 -11.96 -8.90 -8.66
C SER A 136 -12.33 -10.24 -9.30
N PRO A 137 -13.59 -10.71 -9.17
CA PRO A 137 -14.00 -11.83 -9.98
C PRO A 137 -13.87 -11.41 -11.44
N ILE A 138 -12.72 -11.72 -11.99
CA ILE A 138 -12.48 -11.93 -13.40
C ILE A 138 -12.97 -10.80 -14.30
N CYS A 139 -12.17 -9.76 -14.44
CA CYS A 139 -12.16 -9.04 -15.69
C CYS A 139 -11.41 -9.93 -16.70
N LYS A 140 -12.15 -10.67 -17.54
CA LYS A 140 -11.56 -11.41 -18.67
C LYS A 140 -11.09 -10.39 -19.70
N ARG A 141 -9.81 -10.07 -19.67
CA ARG A 141 -9.19 -9.35 -20.78
C ARG A 141 -8.44 -10.39 -21.61
N ASN A 142 -8.83 -10.56 -22.86
CA ASN A 142 -8.23 -11.54 -23.78
C ASN A 142 -8.15 -12.99 -23.25
N ASN A 143 -9.18 -13.45 -22.49
CA ASN A 143 -9.22 -14.75 -21.83
C ASN A 143 -8.20 -14.96 -20.68
N LEU A 144 -7.46 -13.93 -20.26
CA LEU A 144 -6.57 -14.01 -19.11
C LEU A 144 -7.35 -13.72 -17.82
N LEU A 145 -7.04 -14.49 -16.77
CA LEU A 145 -7.43 -14.17 -15.42
C LEU A 145 -6.53 -13.06 -14.92
N VAL A 146 -7.11 -11.99 -14.39
CA VAL A 146 -6.36 -10.87 -13.84
C VAL A 146 -6.73 -10.64 -12.38
N PHE A 147 -5.76 -10.26 -11.59
CA PHE A 147 -5.97 -9.74 -10.25
C PHE A 147 -5.55 -8.27 -10.19
N ARG A 148 -6.04 -7.60 -9.18
CA ARG A 148 -5.76 -6.20 -8.95
C ARG A 148 -4.94 -6.00 -7.67
N ASN A 149 -3.90 -5.17 -7.76
CA ASN A 149 -3.15 -4.69 -6.63
C ASN A 149 -3.20 -3.16 -6.63
N GLY A 150 -3.99 -2.57 -5.74
CA GLY A 150 -4.28 -1.15 -5.78
C GLY A 150 -4.89 -0.73 -7.11
N ILE A 151 -4.24 0.15 -7.86
CA ILE A 151 -4.64 0.55 -9.22
C ILE A 151 -3.98 -0.28 -10.32
N SER A 152 -2.97 -1.08 -10.00
CA SER A 152 -2.32 -1.95 -10.96
C SER A 152 -3.16 -3.20 -11.26
N ILE A 153 -2.99 -3.72 -12.47
CA ILE A 153 -3.64 -4.93 -12.95
C ILE A 153 -2.57 -5.91 -13.37
N HIS A 154 -2.68 -7.15 -12.91
CA HIS A 154 -1.74 -8.22 -13.23
C HIS A 154 -2.48 -9.44 -13.73
N SER A 155 -1.95 -10.13 -14.74
CA SER A 155 -2.42 -11.47 -15.11
C SER A 155 -1.88 -12.50 -14.10
N LEU A 156 -2.64 -13.60 -13.92
CA LEU A 156 -2.22 -14.68 -13.00
C LEU A 156 -0.98 -15.44 -13.49
N ASP A 157 -0.67 -15.37 -14.78
CA ASP A 157 0.51 -15.95 -15.39
C ASP A 157 1.72 -15.00 -15.39
N GLU A 158 1.57 -13.81 -14.79
CA GLU A 158 2.59 -12.76 -14.69
C GLU A 158 3.11 -12.19 -16.03
N LEU A 159 2.49 -12.58 -17.15
CA LEU A 159 2.91 -12.12 -18.49
C LEU A 159 2.43 -10.71 -18.82
N TYR A 160 1.44 -10.21 -18.07
CA TYR A 160 0.85 -8.90 -18.31
C TYR A 160 0.69 -8.12 -17.01
N SER A 161 1.09 -6.86 -17.05
CA SER A 161 0.84 -5.89 -15.98
C SER A 161 0.62 -4.49 -16.54
N GLU A 162 -0.24 -3.70 -15.90
CA GLU A 162 -0.51 -2.30 -16.22
C GLU A 162 -0.49 -1.44 -14.95
N ALA A 163 -0.06 -0.19 -15.08
CA ALA A 163 -0.10 0.84 -14.02
C ALA A 163 0.70 0.48 -12.75
N VAL A 164 1.71 -0.37 -12.89
CA VAL A 164 2.54 -0.81 -11.75
C VAL A 164 3.29 0.37 -11.14
N SER A 165 3.96 1.15 -11.96
CA SER A 165 4.79 2.27 -11.49
C SER A 165 3.96 3.39 -10.85
N LEU A 166 2.74 3.62 -11.34
CA LEU A 166 1.81 4.57 -10.71
C LEU A 166 1.29 4.03 -9.38
N GLU A 167 0.97 2.72 -9.30
CA GLU A 167 0.58 2.08 -8.06
C GLU A 167 1.67 2.18 -6.99
N GLU A 168 2.92 1.85 -7.37
CA GLU A 168 4.07 1.92 -6.46
C GLU A 168 4.30 3.34 -5.92
N ALA A 169 4.23 4.34 -6.80
CA ALA A 169 4.41 5.72 -6.38
C ALA A 169 3.30 6.20 -5.42
N ILE A 170 2.05 5.83 -5.67
CA ILE A 170 0.93 6.13 -4.78
C ILE A 170 1.06 5.36 -3.46
N ASN A 171 1.46 4.11 -3.51
CA ASN A 171 1.65 3.28 -2.33
C ASN A 171 2.74 3.84 -1.42
N GLU A 172 3.81 4.37 -1.98
CA GLU A 172 4.88 5.02 -1.23
C GLU A 172 4.39 6.31 -0.52
N GLU A 173 3.61 7.16 -1.20
CA GLU A 173 3.01 8.35 -0.58
C GLU A 173 2.09 7.97 0.59
N GLN A 174 1.24 6.97 0.43
CA GLN A 174 0.37 6.49 1.50
C GLN A 174 1.18 5.84 2.64
N THR A 175 2.26 5.17 2.31
CA THR A 175 3.20 4.61 3.31
C THR A 175 3.75 5.71 4.21
N LEU A 176 4.15 6.84 3.64
CA LEU A 176 4.65 7.99 4.40
C LEU A 176 3.57 8.57 5.32
N GLU A 177 2.33 8.74 4.83
CA GLU A 177 1.21 9.21 5.65
C GLU A 177 0.90 8.28 6.82
N ILE A 178 0.84 6.97 6.58
CA ILE A 178 0.59 5.95 7.63
C ILE A 178 1.76 5.93 8.63
N PHE A 179 2.99 6.06 8.15
CA PHE A 179 4.18 6.15 9.01
C PHE A 179 4.17 7.40 9.89
N ASP A 180 3.69 8.53 9.38
CA ASP A 180 3.53 9.76 10.17
C ASP A 180 2.46 9.62 11.26
N ILE A 181 1.39 8.85 11.02
CA ILE A 181 0.42 8.50 12.06
C ILE A 181 1.11 7.73 13.19
N ILE A 182 1.95 6.73 12.87
CA ILE A 182 2.71 5.99 13.90
C ILE A 182 3.61 6.94 14.69
N ASN A 183 4.30 7.87 14.02
CA ASN A 183 5.12 8.86 14.70
C ASN A 183 4.29 9.77 15.61
N SER A 184 3.07 10.11 15.23
CA SER A 184 2.16 10.94 16.04
C SER A 184 1.75 10.26 17.34
N PHE A 185 1.71 8.93 17.41
CA PHE A 185 1.40 8.18 18.63
C PHE A 185 2.36 8.52 19.78
N LYS A 186 3.57 8.97 19.50
CA LYS A 186 4.55 9.42 20.53
C LYS A 186 4.11 10.65 21.30
N ASN A 187 3.17 11.42 20.76
CA ASN A 187 2.65 12.63 21.42
C ASN A 187 1.67 12.29 22.56
N TYR A 188 1.37 11.00 22.76
CA TYR A 188 0.41 10.51 23.74
C TYR A 188 1.07 9.57 24.76
N ASP A 189 0.52 9.49 25.96
CA ASP A 189 0.97 8.50 26.94
C ASP A 189 0.38 7.12 26.62
N ILE A 190 1.21 6.28 26.01
CA ILE A 190 0.82 4.93 25.62
C ILE A 190 0.91 4.01 26.83
N LYS A 191 -0.25 3.47 27.25
CA LYS A 191 -0.36 2.60 28.44
C LYS A 191 0.28 1.23 28.28
N ASN A 192 0.38 0.73 27.04
CA ASN A 192 1.02 -0.55 26.77
C ASN A 192 2.54 -0.36 26.64
N GLU A 193 3.29 -0.68 27.69
CA GLU A 193 4.73 -0.45 27.76
C GLU A 193 5.53 -1.15 26.64
N THR A 194 5.10 -2.32 26.17
CA THR A 194 5.77 -3.02 25.08
C THR A 194 5.61 -2.24 23.77
N LEU A 195 4.39 -1.86 23.42
CA LEU A 195 4.11 -1.08 22.20
C LEU A 195 4.72 0.32 22.31
N LYS A 196 4.69 0.93 23.49
CA LYS A 196 5.36 2.22 23.75
C LYS A 196 6.83 2.14 23.38
N LYS A 197 7.56 1.14 23.90
CA LYS A 197 8.98 0.94 23.58
C LYS A 197 9.22 0.76 22.09
N GLU A 198 8.41 -0.03 21.39
CA GLU A 198 8.57 -0.23 19.95
C GLU A 198 8.30 1.07 19.16
N ILE A 199 7.23 1.81 19.47
CA ILE A 199 6.92 3.09 18.83
C ILE A 199 8.03 4.11 19.04
N TYR A 200 8.63 4.18 20.23
CA TYR A 200 9.69 5.15 20.53
C TYR A 200 11.02 4.84 19.81
N LYS A 201 11.27 3.60 19.38
CA LYS A 201 12.43 3.25 18.53
C LYS A 201 12.32 3.82 17.11
N ILE A 202 11.12 4.03 16.61
CA ILE A 202 10.85 4.52 15.26
C ILE A 202 11.23 6.00 15.20
N LYS A 203 12.16 6.39 14.34
CA LYS A 203 12.55 7.78 14.16
C LYS A 203 11.82 8.36 12.96
N LYS A 204 11.43 9.63 13.04
CA LYS A 204 10.86 10.33 11.90
C LYS A 204 11.85 10.27 10.72
N SER A 205 11.37 9.92 9.56
CA SER A 205 12.15 9.82 8.34
C SER A 205 11.26 10.09 7.14
N ASP A 206 11.60 11.11 6.39
CA ASP A 206 10.91 11.48 5.13
C ASP A 206 11.57 10.80 3.92
N THR A 207 12.39 9.78 4.15
CA THR A 207 13.09 9.07 3.07
C THR A 207 12.09 8.22 2.28
N ILE A 208 11.97 8.49 1.02
CA ILE A 208 11.27 7.68 0.03
C ILE A 208 12.10 6.43 -0.22
N ILE A 209 11.50 5.24 -0.07
CA ILE A 209 12.22 3.97 -0.17
C ILE A 209 12.42 3.58 -1.63
N GLY A 210 11.38 3.67 -2.44
CA GLY A 210 11.44 3.29 -3.86
C GLY A 210 10.80 4.31 -4.79
N TYR A 211 10.99 4.14 -6.09
CA TYR A 211 10.33 4.94 -7.13
C TYR A 211 10.44 6.47 -6.96
N ARG A 212 11.52 6.95 -6.32
CA ARG A 212 11.68 8.34 -5.86
C ARG A 212 11.35 9.38 -6.91
N ASN A 213 11.81 9.19 -8.14
CA ASN A 213 11.55 10.15 -9.22
C ASN A 213 10.06 10.23 -9.55
N LEU A 214 9.38 9.08 -9.62
CA LEU A 214 7.95 9.01 -9.92
C LEU A 214 7.11 9.56 -8.77
N VAL A 215 7.48 9.27 -7.52
CA VAL A 215 6.84 9.84 -6.33
C VAL A 215 6.89 11.38 -6.39
N LEU A 216 8.06 11.96 -6.67
CA LEU A 216 8.22 13.41 -6.79
C LEU A 216 7.42 13.98 -7.97
N ASP A 217 7.34 13.26 -9.08
CA ASP A 217 6.62 13.71 -10.28
C ASP A 217 5.10 13.69 -10.09
N ILE A 218 4.55 12.76 -9.29
CA ILE A 218 3.11 12.69 -8.99
C ILE A 218 2.70 13.45 -7.73
N ASN A 219 3.64 13.89 -6.92
CA ASN A 219 3.33 14.57 -5.66
C ASN A 219 2.33 15.74 -5.81
N PRO A 220 2.39 16.62 -6.84
CA PRO A 220 1.39 17.64 -7.00
C PRO A 220 -0.03 17.10 -7.23
N LEU A 221 -0.16 15.95 -7.88
CA LEU A 221 -1.43 15.25 -8.08
C LEU A 221 -1.91 14.66 -6.75
N TYR A 222 -1.03 14.00 -6.01
CA TYR A 222 -1.33 13.39 -4.73
C TYR A 222 -1.72 14.44 -3.67
N MET A 223 -1.07 15.60 -3.67
CA MET A 223 -1.39 16.74 -2.79
C MET A 223 -2.71 17.44 -3.16
N ASN A 224 -3.30 17.15 -4.31
CA ASN A 224 -4.61 17.65 -4.66
C ASN A 224 -5.69 16.93 -3.83
N LYS A 225 -6.36 17.67 -2.94
CA LYS A 225 -7.30 17.10 -1.95
C LYS A 225 -8.43 16.31 -2.59
N GLU A 226 -8.95 16.78 -3.73
CA GLU A 226 -10.04 16.14 -4.44
C GLU A 226 -9.61 14.78 -5.02
N PHE A 227 -8.47 14.76 -5.72
CA PHE A 227 -7.91 13.53 -6.27
C PHE A 227 -7.53 12.53 -5.17
N ASN A 228 -6.84 13.00 -4.12
CA ASN A 228 -6.42 12.13 -3.02
C ASN A 228 -7.62 11.49 -2.30
N TYR A 229 -8.70 12.25 -2.10
CA TYR A 229 -9.93 11.70 -1.52
C TYR A 229 -10.53 10.56 -2.37
N VAL A 230 -10.67 10.78 -3.68
CA VAL A 230 -11.17 9.75 -4.61
C VAL A 230 -10.21 8.55 -4.64
N LEU A 231 -8.92 8.82 -4.76
CA LEU A 231 -7.88 7.80 -4.82
C LEU A 231 -7.90 6.89 -3.58
N LYS A 232 -7.87 7.48 -2.39
CA LYS A 232 -7.85 6.74 -1.11
C LYS A 232 -9.06 5.81 -0.98
N ASN A 233 -10.26 6.33 -1.22
CA ASN A 233 -11.48 5.56 -1.07
C ASN A 233 -11.66 4.49 -2.15
N LYS A 234 -11.38 4.83 -3.41
CA LYS A 234 -11.64 3.95 -4.55
C LYS A 234 -10.54 2.92 -4.79
N ARG A 235 -9.32 3.23 -4.42
CA ARG A 235 -8.22 2.25 -4.42
C ARG A 235 -8.53 1.13 -3.43
N LEU A 236 -9.00 1.46 -2.24
CA LEU A 236 -9.37 0.49 -1.21
C LEU A 236 -10.55 -0.41 -1.64
N THR A 237 -11.60 0.16 -2.23
CA THR A 237 -12.78 -0.59 -2.70
C THR A 237 -12.57 -1.28 -4.05
N GLY A 238 -11.55 -0.90 -4.79
CA GLY A 238 -11.26 -1.44 -6.11
C GLY A 238 -12.01 -0.79 -7.26
N ASP A 239 -12.64 0.35 -7.04
CA ASP A 239 -13.36 1.06 -8.10
C ASP A 239 -12.43 1.94 -8.95
N LEU A 240 -11.59 1.27 -9.75
CA LEU A 240 -10.63 1.94 -10.64
C LEU A 240 -11.32 2.77 -11.73
N ARG A 241 -12.58 2.45 -12.06
CA ARG A 241 -13.32 3.20 -13.05
C ARG A 241 -13.55 4.62 -12.57
N GLU A 242 -13.95 4.79 -11.31
CA GLU A 242 -14.21 6.10 -10.75
C GLU A 242 -12.94 6.96 -10.65
N ILE A 243 -11.79 6.37 -10.28
CA ILE A 243 -10.50 7.07 -10.29
C ILE A 243 -10.19 7.58 -11.70
N ARG A 244 -10.33 6.72 -12.72
CA ARG A 244 -10.06 7.08 -14.12
C ARG A 244 -11.01 8.16 -14.64
N GLU A 245 -12.30 7.99 -14.39
CA GLU A 245 -13.32 8.96 -14.83
C GLU A 245 -13.10 10.32 -14.17
N HIS A 246 -12.80 10.35 -12.89
CA HIS A 246 -12.49 11.57 -12.18
C HIS A 246 -11.30 12.33 -12.82
N PHE A 247 -10.18 11.63 -13.03
CA PHE A 247 -9.01 12.23 -13.67
C PHE A 247 -9.29 12.67 -15.12
N ASN A 248 -9.89 11.81 -15.91
CA ASN A 248 -10.18 12.04 -17.31
C ASN A 248 -11.14 13.22 -17.53
N ASN A 249 -12.19 13.33 -16.71
CA ASN A 249 -13.16 14.41 -16.77
C ASN A 249 -12.51 15.76 -16.46
N LYS A 250 -11.66 15.81 -15.42
CA LYS A 250 -10.96 17.02 -15.05
C LYS A 250 -9.97 17.47 -16.12
N VAL A 251 -9.21 16.54 -16.71
CA VAL A 251 -8.29 16.84 -17.82
C VAL A 251 -9.06 17.12 -19.14
N GLY A 252 -10.27 16.59 -19.30
CA GLY A 252 -11.07 16.73 -20.52
C GLY A 252 -10.67 15.80 -21.65
N ARG A 253 -10.01 14.67 -21.34
CA ARG A 253 -9.60 13.64 -22.30
C ARG A 253 -9.90 12.24 -21.73
N SER A 254 -10.58 11.40 -22.52
CA SER A 254 -11.08 10.08 -22.07
C SER A 254 -10.01 9.04 -21.77
N SER A 255 -8.76 9.25 -22.19
CA SER A 255 -7.63 8.32 -21.99
C SER A 255 -6.51 8.89 -21.13
N ALA A 256 -6.68 10.10 -20.56
CA ALA A 256 -5.59 10.82 -19.89
C ALA A 256 -4.95 10.05 -18.75
N PHE A 257 -5.76 9.35 -17.94
CA PHE A 257 -5.25 8.54 -16.82
C PHE A 257 -4.46 7.32 -17.31
N GLN A 258 -4.95 6.63 -18.33
CA GLN A 258 -4.28 5.47 -18.91
C GLN A 258 -2.96 5.86 -19.60
N GLU A 259 -2.94 7.02 -20.25
CA GLU A 259 -1.71 7.58 -20.82
C GLU A 259 -0.68 7.89 -19.74
N LEU A 260 -1.10 8.52 -18.63
CA LEU A 260 -0.23 8.79 -17.48
C LEU A 260 0.37 7.49 -16.94
N ALA A 261 -0.46 6.49 -16.63
CA ALA A 261 0.00 5.21 -16.09
C ALA A 261 0.97 4.49 -17.04
N LYS A 262 0.66 4.47 -18.35
CA LYS A 262 1.53 3.86 -19.37
C LYS A 262 2.88 4.58 -19.50
N GLU A 263 2.89 5.90 -19.43
CA GLU A 263 4.13 6.67 -19.48
C GLU A 263 4.99 6.44 -18.24
N MET A 264 4.38 6.30 -17.06
CA MET A 264 5.09 5.96 -15.83
C MET A 264 5.74 4.57 -15.92
N ASP A 265 5.01 3.55 -16.39
CA ASP A 265 5.56 2.22 -16.62
C ASP A 265 6.68 2.22 -17.67
N ASN A 266 6.59 3.08 -18.69
CA ASN A 266 7.61 3.22 -19.71
C ASN A 266 8.83 4.00 -19.19
N PHE A 267 8.64 5.06 -18.41
CA PHE A 267 9.74 5.77 -17.76
C PHE A 267 10.54 4.84 -16.85
N GLU A 268 9.85 4.03 -16.06
CA GLU A 268 10.50 3.07 -15.18
C GLU A 268 11.42 2.10 -15.92
N LYS A 269 11.01 1.68 -17.13
CA LYS A 269 11.79 0.78 -17.98
C LYS A 269 12.96 1.46 -18.69
N THR A 270 12.81 2.73 -19.06
CA THR A 270 13.73 3.40 -20.01
C THR A 270 14.54 4.53 -19.38
N ARG A 271 14.09 5.06 -18.26
CA ARG A 271 14.63 6.27 -17.59
C ARG A 271 14.73 7.48 -18.54
N ASN A 272 13.85 7.54 -19.55
CA ASN A 272 13.86 8.59 -20.56
C ASN A 272 13.29 9.91 -20.02
N THR A 273 14.13 10.94 -19.98
CA THR A 273 13.78 12.27 -19.42
C THR A 273 12.64 13.00 -20.19
N THR A 274 12.48 12.71 -21.49
CA THR A 274 11.38 13.25 -22.30
C THR A 274 10.04 12.68 -21.81
N ILE A 275 10.02 11.38 -21.50
CA ILE A 275 8.83 10.71 -20.93
C ILE A 275 8.54 11.29 -19.54
N GLN A 276 9.56 11.48 -18.72
CA GLN A 276 9.39 12.10 -17.40
C GLN A 276 8.76 13.51 -17.51
N GLN A 277 9.24 14.32 -18.46
CA GLN A 277 8.65 15.63 -18.69
C GLN A 277 7.18 15.56 -19.14
N SER A 278 6.82 14.55 -19.93
CA SER A 278 5.43 14.31 -20.34
C SER A 278 4.55 13.95 -19.13
N ILE A 279 5.05 13.08 -18.22
CA ILE A 279 4.37 12.75 -16.97
C ILE A 279 4.08 14.02 -16.16
N ARG A 280 5.08 14.86 -15.92
CA ARG A 280 4.94 16.13 -15.21
C ARG A 280 3.89 17.04 -15.86
N ASN A 281 3.92 17.15 -17.18
CA ASN A 281 2.96 17.98 -17.91
C ASN A 281 1.51 17.49 -17.71
N LYS A 282 1.26 16.17 -17.72
CA LYS A 282 -0.06 15.58 -17.47
C LYS A 282 -0.54 15.81 -16.03
N VAL A 283 0.36 15.67 -15.07
CA VAL A 283 0.08 15.96 -13.65
C VAL A 283 -0.30 17.44 -13.48
N TYR A 284 0.48 18.36 -14.05
CA TYR A 284 0.18 19.79 -14.00
C TYR A 284 -1.08 20.17 -14.77
N GLU A 285 -1.41 19.49 -15.86
CA GLU A 285 -2.66 19.69 -16.59
C GLU A 285 -3.87 19.40 -15.68
N TYR A 286 -3.81 18.32 -14.89
CA TYR A 286 -4.85 18.00 -13.90
C TYR A 286 -4.93 19.05 -12.78
N VAL A 287 -3.79 19.43 -12.20
CA VAL A 287 -3.75 20.30 -11.01
C VAL A 287 -4.21 21.75 -11.34
N ARG A 288 -3.99 22.21 -12.57
CA ARG A 288 -4.36 23.58 -13.00
C ARG A 288 -5.84 23.74 -13.35
N LYS A 289 -6.57 22.68 -13.58
CA LYS A 289 -8.01 22.65 -13.85
C LYS A 289 -8.81 22.40 -12.57
#